data_b3d2c41ba1f578d0f878e8063781e01d
#
_entry.id   b3d2c41ba1f578d0f878e8063781e01d
#
_cell.length_a   1.000
_cell.length_b   1.000
_cell.length_c   1.000
_cell.angle_alpha   90.00
_cell.angle_beta   90.00
_cell.angle_gamma   90.00
#
_symmetry.space_group_name_H-M   'P 1'
#
loop_
_entity.id
_entity.type
_entity.pdbx_description
1 polymer ?
#
loop_
_entity_poly.entity_id
_entity_poly.type
_entity_poly.pdbx_seq_one_letter_code
_entity_poly.pdbx_strand_id
1 'polypeptide(L)'
;MGNALPIIPVLLVTTATQALTTLAALAMTAVAPRAARDLGISPALIGYQIGVVYFAAMAISPLGGGLVRRFGATRTSQLALWLAGSGCLLSALGTLPALAAGALVIGLGYGVTNPSASQLLSRAPTAGHMNLVFSIKQCGVPIGGMLAGLMMPPLTLAYGWQAALVVSALFLLSLSLFIQKVRSAWDGDRDPGAALLASPFSSIRLVWENRILRWLALSSLLYSAVQLCLTTFLVTYLVREVGMELVLAGTILAVANAAGAAGRLAWGWLADRLGSGTAALILNGSLGIAGALATAAIAPHWALWAIAAATALFGFCAVGWNGVFMAVIVRQSKPEAVALATGGSLTVTYLGIVIGPAAFAALHDTAGMSYSAGYALLGVLIAAGIACLVLARRYR
;
A
#
# COMPACT_ATOMS: atom_id res chain seq x y z
N MET A 1 27.00 23.33 -4.18
CA MET A 1 26.95 21.86 -4.25
C MET A 1 26.44 21.37 -2.91
N GLY A 2 25.20 20.88 -2.80
CA GLY A 2 24.68 20.36 -1.54
C GLY A 2 25.42 19.08 -1.15
N ASN A 3 25.81 18.95 0.12
CA ASN A 3 26.44 17.74 0.63
C ASN A 3 25.55 16.53 0.33
N ALA A 4 26.16 15.45 -0.18
CA ALA A 4 25.47 14.19 -0.41
C ALA A 4 24.89 13.65 0.91
N LEU A 5 23.62 13.23 0.89
CA LEU A 5 22.96 12.72 2.09
C LEU A 5 23.46 11.31 2.44
N PRO A 6 23.57 10.96 3.73
CA PRO A 6 23.98 9.62 4.15
C PRO A 6 22.88 8.59 3.80
N ILE A 7 23.21 7.61 2.92
CA ILE A 7 22.23 6.67 2.37
C ILE A 7 21.50 5.84 3.43
N ILE A 8 22.23 5.31 4.43
CA ILE A 8 21.64 4.42 5.45
C ILE A 8 20.60 5.15 6.33
N PRO A 9 20.91 6.32 6.96
CA PRO A 9 19.90 7.06 7.72
C PRO A 9 18.71 7.50 6.86
N VAL A 10 18.94 7.93 5.61
CA VAL A 10 17.86 8.33 4.71
C VAL A 10 16.96 7.14 4.39
N LEU A 11 17.54 5.97 4.09
CA LEU A 11 16.79 4.76 3.79
C LEU A 11 15.99 4.29 5.01
N LEU A 12 16.59 4.29 6.21
CA LEU A 12 15.89 3.92 7.45
C LEU A 12 14.72 4.84 7.73
N VAL A 13 14.93 6.17 7.68
CA VAL A 13 13.86 7.15 7.92
C VAL A 13 12.73 7.02 6.90
N THR A 14 13.04 6.92 5.61
CA THR A 14 12.03 6.83 4.57
C THR A 14 11.25 5.50 4.61
N THR A 15 11.93 4.40 4.94
CA THR A 15 11.29 3.08 5.13
C THR A 15 10.42 3.07 6.38
N ALA A 16 10.90 3.61 7.51
CA ALA A 16 10.13 3.71 8.75
C ALA A 16 8.90 4.61 8.57
N THR A 17 9.05 5.77 7.90
CA THR A 17 7.92 6.66 7.57
C THR A 17 6.87 5.91 6.75
N GLN A 18 7.28 5.17 5.72
CA GLN A 18 6.37 4.36 4.92
C GLN A 18 5.70 3.26 5.75
N ALA A 19 6.45 2.56 6.60
CA ALA A 19 5.91 1.48 7.44
C ALA A 19 4.85 2.02 8.43
N LEU A 20 5.15 3.11 9.13
CA LEU A 20 4.22 3.68 10.10
C LEU A 20 2.99 4.32 9.45
N THR A 21 3.12 5.00 8.30
CA THR A 21 1.95 5.52 7.58
C THR A 21 1.09 4.39 7.01
N THR A 22 1.70 3.26 6.62
CA THR A 22 0.95 2.06 6.21
C THR A 22 0.30 1.37 7.42
N LEU A 23 0.98 1.29 8.56
CA LEU A 23 0.37 0.84 9.82
C LEU A 23 -0.91 1.64 10.11
N ALA A 24 -0.86 2.99 10.06
CA ALA A 24 -2.02 3.84 10.28
C ALA A 24 -3.16 3.56 9.29
N ALA A 25 -2.84 3.39 8.01
CA ALA A 25 -3.83 3.09 6.97
C ALA A 25 -4.52 1.74 7.16
N LEU A 26 -3.78 0.71 7.64
CA LEU A 26 -4.28 -0.66 7.82
C LEU A 26 -4.69 -0.99 9.26
N ALA A 27 -4.52 -0.07 10.22
CA ALA A 27 -4.79 -0.33 11.63
C ALA A 27 -6.22 -0.82 11.87
N MET A 28 -7.22 -0.16 11.28
CA MET A 28 -8.62 -0.54 11.42
C MET A 28 -8.93 -1.88 10.76
N THR A 29 -8.28 -2.23 9.67
CA THR A 29 -8.51 -3.52 8.98
C THR A 29 -8.08 -4.71 9.82
N ALA A 30 -6.99 -4.55 10.58
CA ALA A 30 -6.47 -5.59 11.47
C ALA A 30 -7.37 -5.89 12.69
N VAL A 31 -8.29 -4.98 13.02
CA VAL A 31 -9.22 -5.10 14.16
C VAL A 31 -10.68 -4.96 13.75
N ALA A 32 -10.96 -5.00 12.45
CA ALA A 32 -12.27 -4.75 11.87
C ALA A 32 -13.41 -5.57 12.53
N PRO A 33 -13.26 -6.89 12.82
CA PRO A 33 -14.31 -7.67 13.44
C PRO A 33 -14.72 -7.15 14.83
N ARG A 34 -13.75 -6.68 15.62
CA ARG A 34 -14.02 -6.13 16.97
C ARG A 34 -14.58 -4.72 16.90
N ALA A 35 -13.94 -3.83 16.15
CA ALA A 35 -14.38 -2.46 15.99
C ALA A 35 -15.79 -2.38 15.39
N ALA A 36 -16.10 -3.20 14.38
CA ALA A 36 -17.43 -3.26 13.78
C ALA A 36 -18.49 -3.71 14.78
N ARG A 37 -18.18 -4.69 15.65
CA ARG A 37 -19.09 -5.15 16.71
C ARG A 37 -19.39 -4.04 17.71
N ASP A 38 -18.35 -3.33 18.18
CA ASP A 38 -18.49 -2.26 19.16
C ASP A 38 -19.25 -1.03 18.58
N LEU A 39 -19.17 -0.82 17.25
CA LEU A 39 -19.86 0.25 16.55
C LEU A 39 -21.25 -0.15 16.02
N GLY A 40 -21.65 -1.42 16.13
CA GLY A 40 -22.93 -1.92 15.61
C GLY A 40 -23.03 -1.89 14.07
N ILE A 41 -21.91 -2.03 13.36
CA ILE A 41 -21.84 -1.97 11.87
C ILE A 41 -21.34 -3.28 11.27
N SER A 42 -21.52 -3.46 9.95
CA SER A 42 -20.90 -4.56 9.22
C SER A 42 -19.37 -4.38 9.16
N PRO A 43 -18.54 -5.43 9.41
CA PRO A 43 -17.10 -5.37 9.22
C PRO A 43 -16.67 -5.00 7.80
N ALA A 44 -17.51 -5.26 6.79
CA ALA A 44 -17.27 -4.91 5.40
C ALA A 44 -17.22 -3.38 5.20
N LEU A 45 -17.87 -2.58 6.06
CA LEU A 45 -17.77 -1.10 6.03
C LEU A 45 -16.33 -0.59 6.23
N ILE A 46 -15.46 -1.38 6.83
CA ILE A 46 -14.02 -1.05 6.91
C ILE A 46 -13.38 -0.98 5.52
N GLY A 47 -13.93 -1.69 4.53
CA GLY A 47 -13.53 -1.54 3.14
C GLY A 47 -13.79 -0.14 2.57
N TYR A 48 -14.86 0.51 2.97
CA TYR A 48 -15.14 1.89 2.60
C TYR A 48 -14.18 2.86 3.30
N GLN A 49 -13.83 2.60 4.55
CA GLN A 49 -12.86 3.39 5.30
C GLN A 49 -11.49 3.38 4.60
N ILE A 50 -10.99 2.20 4.18
CA ILE A 50 -9.72 2.11 3.46
C ILE A 50 -9.81 2.77 2.07
N GLY A 51 -10.95 2.71 1.41
CA GLY A 51 -11.24 3.43 0.18
C GLY A 51 -11.10 4.95 0.37
N VAL A 52 -11.62 5.50 1.47
CA VAL A 52 -11.48 6.93 1.82
C VAL A 52 -10.02 7.30 2.06
N VAL A 53 -9.23 6.47 2.76
CA VAL A 53 -7.78 6.68 2.96
C VAL A 53 -7.07 6.82 1.61
N TYR A 54 -7.28 5.87 0.70
CA TYR A 54 -6.57 5.90 -0.59
C TYR A 54 -7.13 6.92 -1.57
N PHE A 55 -8.40 7.28 -1.49
CA PHE A 55 -8.97 8.40 -2.23
C PHE A 55 -8.30 9.72 -1.82
N ALA A 56 -8.16 9.98 -0.53
CA ALA A 56 -7.46 11.16 -0.03
C ALA A 56 -5.96 11.16 -0.43
N ALA A 57 -5.30 9.99 -0.38
CA ALA A 57 -3.93 9.83 -0.84
C ALA A 57 -3.79 10.12 -2.34
N MET A 58 -4.72 9.64 -3.18
CA MET A 58 -4.77 9.93 -4.60
C MET A 58 -4.95 11.43 -4.87
N ALA A 59 -5.84 12.08 -4.14
CA ALA A 59 -6.15 13.50 -4.30
C ALA A 59 -4.97 14.41 -3.95
N ILE A 60 -4.19 14.11 -2.90
CA ILE A 60 -3.04 14.92 -2.48
C ILE A 60 -1.75 14.62 -3.26
N SER A 61 -1.62 13.41 -3.86
CA SER A 61 -0.38 12.98 -4.53
C SER A 61 0.15 13.95 -5.59
N PRO A 62 -0.68 14.61 -6.43
CA PRO A 62 -0.21 15.60 -7.39
C PRO A 62 0.46 16.82 -6.74
N LEU A 63 0.10 17.16 -5.51
CA LEU A 63 0.67 18.27 -4.74
C LEU A 63 2.00 17.88 -4.07
N GLY A 64 2.29 16.58 -3.94
CA GLY A 64 3.44 16.07 -3.22
C GLY A 64 4.77 16.66 -3.68
N GLY A 65 5.01 16.76 -4.98
CA GLY A 65 6.22 17.36 -5.54
C GLY A 65 6.37 18.86 -5.23
N GLY A 66 5.26 19.61 -5.25
CA GLY A 66 5.22 21.03 -4.88
C GLY A 66 5.47 21.21 -3.37
N LEU A 67 4.85 20.38 -2.52
CA LEU A 67 5.08 20.39 -1.07
C LEU A 67 6.55 20.12 -0.73
N VAL A 68 7.15 19.10 -1.37
CA VAL A 68 8.56 18.75 -1.16
C VAL A 68 9.49 19.91 -1.56
N ARG A 69 9.28 20.51 -2.74
CA ARG A 69 10.10 21.64 -3.17
C ARG A 69 9.96 22.83 -2.23
N ARG A 70 8.74 23.17 -1.84
CA ARG A 70 8.46 24.39 -1.04
C ARG A 70 8.87 24.23 0.43
N PHE A 71 8.59 23.10 1.06
CA PHE A 71 8.80 22.90 2.50
C PHE A 71 10.04 22.06 2.83
N GLY A 72 10.56 21.32 1.86
CA GLY A 72 11.62 20.33 2.04
C GLY A 72 11.08 18.91 2.19
N ALA A 73 11.87 17.93 1.80
CA ALA A 73 11.47 16.53 1.80
C ALA A 73 11.30 15.96 3.23
N THR A 74 12.18 16.36 4.16
CA THR A 74 12.09 15.94 5.57
C THR A 74 10.86 16.54 6.24
N ARG A 75 10.56 17.81 6.01
CA ARG A 75 9.36 18.47 6.54
C ARG A 75 8.09 17.84 5.95
N THR A 76 8.10 17.48 4.68
CA THR A 76 6.97 16.76 4.05
C THR A 76 6.79 15.36 4.65
N SER A 77 7.87 14.67 5.00
CA SER A 77 7.80 13.40 5.74
C SER A 77 7.24 13.58 7.16
N GLN A 78 7.61 14.67 7.87
CA GLN A 78 7.01 15.00 9.17
C GLN A 78 5.52 15.31 9.04
N LEU A 79 5.11 16.08 8.01
CA LEU A 79 3.71 16.37 7.74
C LEU A 79 2.92 15.07 7.49
N ALA A 80 3.49 14.13 6.72
CA ALA A 80 2.89 12.80 6.51
C ALA A 80 2.62 12.08 7.83
N LEU A 81 3.62 12.05 8.73
CA LEU A 81 3.51 11.40 10.04
C LEU A 81 2.52 12.12 10.98
N TRP A 82 2.50 13.46 10.97
CA TRP A 82 1.54 14.23 11.77
C TRP A 82 0.10 14.01 11.30
N LEU A 83 -0.13 14.09 10.00
CA LEU A 83 -1.46 13.83 9.44
C LEU A 83 -1.91 12.40 9.75
N ALA A 84 -1.07 11.40 9.51
CA ALA A 84 -1.44 10.01 9.80
C ALA A 84 -1.68 9.77 11.30
N GLY A 85 -0.83 10.34 12.18
CA GLY A 85 -0.99 10.26 13.63
C GLY A 85 -2.27 10.96 14.12
N SER A 86 -2.52 12.19 13.66
CA SER A 86 -3.75 12.92 13.98
C SER A 86 -5.00 12.20 13.48
N GLY A 87 -4.93 11.57 12.29
CA GLY A 87 -6.01 10.75 11.77
C GLY A 87 -6.30 9.51 12.62
N CYS A 88 -5.26 8.86 13.16
CA CYS A 88 -5.44 7.77 14.14
C CYS A 88 -6.11 8.25 15.43
N LEU A 89 -5.68 9.41 15.98
CA LEU A 89 -6.30 10.00 17.18
C LEU A 89 -7.76 10.38 16.93
N LEU A 90 -8.06 10.95 15.77
CA LEU A 90 -9.42 11.29 15.38
C LEU A 90 -10.29 10.03 15.26
N SER A 91 -9.78 8.97 14.63
CA SER A 91 -10.46 7.69 14.52
C SER A 91 -10.71 7.05 15.90
N ALA A 92 -9.81 7.26 16.87
CA ALA A 92 -9.93 6.74 18.23
C ALA A 92 -11.11 7.35 19.03
N LEU A 93 -11.74 8.43 18.55
CA LEU A 93 -12.99 8.95 19.14
C LEU A 93 -14.18 7.99 19.02
N GLY A 94 -14.08 6.96 18.19
CA GLY A 94 -15.01 5.83 18.15
C GLY A 94 -16.40 6.15 17.59
N THR A 95 -16.52 7.17 16.75
CA THR A 95 -17.77 7.48 16.02
C THR A 95 -17.58 7.36 14.53
N LEU A 96 -18.62 7.01 13.77
CA LEU A 96 -18.53 6.87 12.31
C LEU A 96 -18.02 8.14 11.61
N PRO A 97 -18.51 9.36 11.94
CA PRO A 97 -17.96 10.59 11.36
C PRO A 97 -16.46 10.78 11.67
N ALA A 98 -16.04 10.46 12.89
CA ALA A 98 -14.64 10.56 13.30
C ALA A 98 -13.75 9.55 12.56
N LEU A 99 -14.23 8.32 12.33
CA LEU A 99 -13.55 7.32 11.51
C LEU A 99 -13.39 7.79 10.06
N ALA A 100 -14.45 8.35 9.46
CA ALA A 100 -14.40 8.87 8.09
C ALA A 100 -13.44 10.07 7.98
N ALA A 101 -13.51 11.03 8.90
CA ALA A 101 -12.60 12.16 8.95
C ALA A 101 -11.14 11.72 9.24
N GLY A 102 -10.95 10.78 10.17
CA GLY A 102 -9.64 10.19 10.45
C GLY A 102 -9.05 9.49 9.24
N ALA A 103 -9.85 8.74 8.48
CA ALA A 103 -9.44 8.10 7.25
C ALA A 103 -8.97 9.11 6.19
N LEU A 104 -9.70 10.22 6.00
CA LEU A 104 -9.28 11.31 5.10
C LEU A 104 -7.91 11.87 5.53
N VAL A 105 -7.74 12.18 6.81
CA VAL A 105 -6.51 12.76 7.34
C VAL A 105 -5.34 11.78 7.23
N ILE A 106 -5.54 10.49 7.53
CA ILE A 106 -4.52 9.44 7.31
C ILE A 106 -4.12 9.40 5.83
N GLY A 107 -5.10 9.42 4.93
CA GLY A 107 -4.85 9.37 3.50
C GLY A 107 -4.05 10.57 2.98
N LEU A 108 -4.34 11.78 3.43
CA LEU A 108 -3.56 12.97 3.11
C LEU A 108 -2.08 12.80 3.54
N GLY A 109 -1.83 12.24 4.71
CA GLY A 109 -0.48 11.91 5.17
C GLY A 109 0.20 10.85 4.29
N TYR A 110 -0.52 9.77 3.98
CA TYR A 110 -0.02 8.65 3.18
C TYR A 110 0.40 9.08 1.77
N GLY A 111 -0.40 9.93 1.11
CA GLY A 111 -0.20 10.34 -0.27
C GLY A 111 1.08 11.16 -0.53
N VAL A 112 1.62 11.85 0.48
CA VAL A 112 2.86 12.64 0.34
C VAL A 112 4.12 11.87 0.75
N THR A 113 3.99 10.65 1.25
CA THR A 113 5.12 9.81 1.72
C THR A 113 6.08 9.43 0.57
N ASN A 114 5.55 9.06 -0.60
CA ASN A 114 6.39 8.66 -1.75
C ASN A 114 7.16 9.85 -2.36
N PRO A 115 6.56 11.01 -2.65
CA PRO A 115 7.30 12.16 -3.15
C PRO A 115 8.45 12.59 -2.23
N SER A 116 8.22 12.64 -0.92
CA SER A 116 9.24 13.02 0.05
C SER A 116 10.40 12.03 0.10
N ALA A 117 10.10 10.72 0.13
CA ALA A 117 11.12 9.68 0.12
C ALA A 117 11.95 9.70 -1.18
N SER A 118 11.30 9.89 -2.34
CA SER A 118 11.98 9.93 -3.63
C SER A 118 12.98 11.07 -3.71
N GLN A 119 12.63 12.26 -3.21
CA GLN A 119 13.53 13.42 -3.16
C GLN A 119 14.74 13.15 -2.25
N LEU A 120 14.53 12.59 -1.05
CA LEU A 120 15.64 12.27 -0.14
C LEU A 120 16.58 11.23 -0.73
N LEU A 121 16.03 10.16 -1.31
CA LEU A 121 16.81 9.05 -1.88
C LEU A 121 17.55 9.47 -3.17
N SER A 122 16.99 10.37 -3.97
CA SER A 122 17.66 10.87 -5.19
C SER A 122 18.92 11.67 -4.88
N ARG A 123 19.02 12.25 -3.67
CA ARG A 123 20.19 13.02 -3.21
C ARG A 123 21.21 12.18 -2.45
N ALA A 124 20.91 10.92 -2.18
CA ALA A 124 21.84 9.99 -1.54
C ALA A 124 22.67 9.24 -2.59
N PRO A 125 23.98 9.05 -2.38
CA PRO A 125 24.82 8.31 -3.32
C PRO A 125 24.45 6.83 -3.28
N THR A 126 23.95 6.29 -4.39
CA THR A 126 23.45 4.92 -4.49
C THR A 126 24.45 3.97 -5.19
N ALA A 127 25.58 4.48 -5.68
CA ALA A 127 26.65 3.71 -6.35
C ALA A 127 26.13 2.69 -7.39
N GLY A 128 25.12 3.06 -8.17
CA GLY A 128 24.50 2.16 -9.16
C GLY A 128 23.38 1.26 -8.63
N HIS A 129 23.12 1.24 -7.33
CA HIS A 129 22.09 0.38 -6.70
C HIS A 129 20.75 1.09 -6.42
N MET A 130 20.37 2.07 -7.23
CA MET A 130 19.14 2.84 -7.06
C MET A 130 17.90 1.94 -6.98
N ASN A 131 17.80 0.93 -7.85
CA ASN A 131 16.64 0.02 -7.86
C ASN A 131 16.53 -0.77 -6.54
N LEU A 132 17.66 -1.27 -6.02
CA LEU A 132 17.68 -1.97 -4.72
C LEU A 132 17.27 -1.03 -3.57
N VAL A 133 17.78 0.19 -3.55
CA VAL A 133 17.47 1.21 -2.53
C VAL A 133 15.96 1.50 -2.51
N PHE A 134 15.36 1.73 -3.68
CA PHE A 134 13.90 1.93 -3.78
C PHE A 134 13.11 0.67 -3.44
N SER A 135 13.59 -0.52 -3.77
CA SER A 135 12.96 -1.80 -3.40
C SER A 135 12.93 -1.99 -1.88
N ILE A 136 14.05 -1.72 -1.20
CA ILE A 136 14.12 -1.77 0.27
C ILE A 136 13.16 -0.74 0.89
N LYS A 137 13.16 0.50 0.40
CA LYS A 137 12.22 1.54 0.87
C LYS A 137 10.75 1.08 0.72
N GLN A 138 10.42 0.47 -0.40
CA GLN A 138 9.06 -0.01 -0.66
C GLN A 138 8.66 -1.21 0.22
N CYS A 139 9.60 -1.94 0.81
CA CYS A 139 9.30 -2.94 1.84
C CYS A 139 8.66 -2.32 3.11
N GLY A 140 8.74 -1.00 3.28
CA GLY A 140 7.98 -0.30 4.33
C GLY A 140 6.47 -0.58 4.27
N VAL A 141 5.89 -0.78 3.07
CA VAL A 141 4.45 -1.11 2.95
C VAL A 141 4.10 -2.45 3.60
N PRO A 142 4.69 -3.60 3.21
CA PRO A 142 4.41 -4.86 3.88
C PRO A 142 4.86 -4.87 5.35
N ILE A 143 5.94 -4.17 5.72
CA ILE A 143 6.35 -4.02 7.13
C ILE A 143 5.23 -3.31 7.92
N GLY A 144 4.63 -2.26 7.41
CA GLY A 144 3.49 -1.60 8.05
C GLY A 144 2.28 -2.52 8.20
N GLY A 145 2.00 -3.35 7.20
CA GLY A 145 0.96 -4.40 7.27
C GLY A 145 1.27 -5.47 8.33
N MET A 146 2.54 -5.91 8.43
CA MET A 146 2.99 -6.81 9.50
C MET A 146 2.78 -6.18 10.89
N LEU A 147 3.19 -4.92 11.07
CA LEU A 147 2.99 -4.20 12.32
C LEU A 147 1.50 -4.09 12.67
N ALA A 148 0.64 -3.81 11.69
CA ALA A 148 -0.81 -3.79 11.91
C ALA A 148 -1.31 -5.17 12.39
N GLY A 149 -0.91 -6.25 11.72
CA GLY A 149 -1.32 -7.61 12.09
C GLY A 149 -0.83 -8.06 13.46
N LEU A 150 0.40 -7.68 13.86
CA LEU A 150 1.03 -8.13 15.12
C LEU A 150 0.68 -7.25 16.32
N MET A 151 0.53 -5.93 16.12
CA MET A 151 0.33 -4.98 17.23
C MET A 151 -1.14 -4.71 17.53
N MET A 152 -1.95 -4.51 16.48
CA MET A 152 -3.32 -4.03 16.67
C MET A 152 -4.22 -5.03 17.40
N PRO A 153 -4.23 -6.35 17.06
CA PRO A 153 -5.11 -7.30 17.73
C PRO A 153 -4.82 -7.46 19.24
N PRO A 154 -3.58 -7.72 19.72
CA PRO A 154 -3.32 -7.85 21.15
C PRO A 154 -3.60 -6.57 21.93
N LEU A 155 -3.26 -5.39 21.39
CA LEU A 155 -3.60 -4.11 22.03
C LEU A 155 -5.12 -3.91 22.12
N THR A 156 -5.85 -4.33 21.08
CA THR A 156 -7.32 -4.25 21.05
C THR A 156 -7.96 -5.14 22.11
N LEU A 157 -7.44 -6.33 22.33
CA LEU A 157 -7.97 -7.23 23.36
C LEU A 157 -7.66 -6.74 24.78
N ALA A 158 -6.49 -6.13 24.98
CA ALA A 158 -6.08 -5.65 26.30
C ALA A 158 -6.71 -4.32 26.68
N TYR A 159 -6.83 -3.37 25.73
CA TYR A 159 -7.15 -1.97 26.03
C TYR A 159 -8.23 -1.37 25.13
N GLY A 160 -8.81 -2.15 24.20
CA GLY A 160 -9.73 -1.67 23.18
C GLY A 160 -9.03 -1.13 21.92
N TRP A 161 -9.75 -1.14 20.79
CA TRP A 161 -9.22 -0.72 19.49
C TRP A 161 -8.90 0.77 19.43
N GLN A 162 -9.58 1.60 20.22
CA GLN A 162 -9.30 3.04 20.37
C GLN A 162 -7.91 3.25 20.95
N ALA A 163 -7.56 2.54 22.03
CA ALA A 163 -6.23 2.61 22.64
C ALA A 163 -5.14 2.12 21.68
N ALA A 164 -5.40 1.08 20.89
CA ALA A 164 -4.48 0.59 19.87
C ALA A 164 -4.20 1.65 18.78
N LEU A 165 -5.20 2.45 18.40
CA LEU A 165 -5.02 3.59 17.48
C LEU A 165 -4.20 4.71 18.11
N VAL A 166 -4.42 5.02 19.40
CA VAL A 166 -3.62 6.00 20.15
C VAL A 166 -2.16 5.58 20.20
N VAL A 167 -1.88 4.31 20.50
CA VAL A 167 -0.50 3.76 20.49
C VAL A 167 0.12 3.91 19.10
N SER A 168 -0.62 3.60 18.04
CA SER A 168 -0.15 3.79 16.67
C SER A 168 0.19 5.25 16.38
N ALA A 169 -0.66 6.19 16.83
CA ALA A 169 -0.40 7.63 16.70
C ALA A 169 0.88 8.05 17.44
N LEU A 170 1.11 7.53 18.63
CA LEU A 170 2.34 7.83 19.40
C LEU A 170 3.61 7.40 18.66
N PHE A 171 3.63 6.23 17.98
CA PHE A 171 4.76 5.83 17.15
C PHE A 171 5.00 6.79 15.98
N LEU A 172 3.93 7.21 15.27
CA LEU A 172 4.02 8.17 14.17
C LEU A 172 4.58 9.51 14.63
N LEU A 173 4.04 10.05 15.71
CA LEU A 173 4.47 11.34 16.27
C LEU A 173 5.89 11.27 16.82
N SER A 174 6.26 10.18 17.49
CA SER A 174 7.63 9.97 18.00
C SER A 174 8.66 9.94 16.86
N LEU A 175 8.39 9.24 15.77
CA LEU A 175 9.26 9.24 14.60
C LEU A 175 9.39 10.65 14.01
N SER A 176 8.28 11.42 13.93
CA SER A 176 8.31 12.80 13.44
C SER A 176 9.22 13.70 14.28
N LEU A 177 9.17 13.57 15.62
CA LEU A 177 10.06 14.29 16.53
C LEU A 177 11.53 13.87 16.35
N PHE A 178 11.77 12.57 16.15
CA PHE A 178 13.12 12.06 15.90
C PHE A 178 13.73 12.62 14.61
N ILE A 179 12.95 12.67 13.52
CA ILE A 179 13.38 13.20 12.22
C ILE A 179 13.69 14.70 12.29
N GLN A 180 13.12 15.45 13.25
CA GLN A 180 13.38 16.87 13.42
C GLN A 180 14.87 17.17 13.57
N LYS A 181 15.65 16.26 14.17
CA LYS A 181 17.11 16.42 14.40
C LYS A 181 17.92 16.54 13.11
N VAL A 182 17.48 15.88 12.04
CA VAL A 182 18.18 15.85 10.73
C VAL A 182 17.60 16.83 9.71
N ARG A 183 16.46 17.45 10.00
CA ARG A 183 15.72 18.30 9.08
C ARG A 183 16.54 19.45 8.49
N SER A 184 17.26 20.19 9.31
CA SER A 184 18.04 21.36 8.86
C SER A 184 19.12 20.97 7.85
N ALA A 185 19.73 19.79 8.03
CA ALA A 185 20.76 19.27 7.12
C ALA A 185 20.17 18.69 5.83
N TRP A 186 18.96 18.10 5.89
CA TRP A 186 18.39 17.40 4.75
C TRP A 186 17.48 18.27 3.86
N ASP A 187 16.92 19.36 4.37
CA ASP A 187 15.99 20.25 3.65
C ASP A 187 16.69 21.52 3.11
N GLY A 188 18.01 21.49 2.92
CA GLY A 188 18.78 22.64 2.40
C GLY A 188 18.47 23.03 0.96
N ASP A 189 17.80 22.16 0.20
CA ASP A 189 17.40 22.37 -1.22
C ASP A 189 15.97 22.91 -1.39
N ARG A 190 15.29 23.27 -0.32
CA ARG A 190 13.93 23.82 -0.37
C ARG A 190 13.90 25.19 -1.07
N ASP A 191 12.83 25.40 -1.82
CA ASP A 191 12.50 26.69 -2.47
C ASP A 191 11.13 27.20 -1.98
N PRO A 192 11.08 28.15 -1.03
CA PRO A 192 9.82 28.69 -0.52
C PRO A 192 8.90 29.32 -1.57
N GLY A 193 9.44 29.74 -2.73
CA GLY A 193 8.69 30.30 -3.84
C GLY A 193 8.11 29.26 -4.81
N ALA A 194 8.44 27.98 -4.63
CA ALA A 194 8.00 26.93 -5.54
C ALA A 194 6.46 26.80 -5.61
N ALA A 195 5.93 26.65 -6.84
CA ALA A 195 4.52 26.41 -7.05
C ALA A 195 4.08 25.05 -6.52
N LEU A 196 2.88 25.01 -5.91
CA LEU A 196 2.33 23.78 -5.32
C LEU A 196 1.66 22.85 -6.36
N LEU A 197 1.17 23.39 -7.48
CA LEU A 197 0.37 22.65 -8.47
C LEU A 197 1.20 22.25 -9.70
N ALA A 198 1.19 20.97 -10.04
CA ALA A 198 1.46 20.46 -11.38
C ALA A 198 0.16 19.87 -11.95
N SER A 199 -0.07 19.97 -13.26
CA SER A 199 -1.31 19.44 -13.87
C SER A 199 -1.30 17.89 -13.86
N PRO A 200 -2.20 17.23 -13.14
CA PRO A 200 -2.28 15.77 -13.13
C PRO A 200 -2.84 15.21 -14.45
N PHE A 201 -3.55 16.01 -15.23
CA PHE A 201 -4.23 15.57 -16.45
C PHE A 201 -3.27 15.18 -17.58
N SER A 202 -2.11 15.84 -17.68
CA SER A 202 -1.09 15.51 -18.68
C SER A 202 -0.51 14.10 -18.50
N SER A 203 -0.33 13.67 -17.27
CA SER A 203 0.19 12.33 -16.92
C SER A 203 -0.80 11.22 -17.29
N ILE A 204 -2.07 11.43 -16.99
CA ILE A 204 -3.14 10.46 -17.32
C ILE A 204 -3.30 10.36 -18.84
N ARG A 205 -3.30 11.50 -19.54
CA ARG A 205 -3.41 11.55 -21.00
C ARG A 205 -2.28 10.79 -21.68
N LEU A 206 -1.03 10.98 -21.23
CA LEU A 206 0.14 10.26 -21.73
C LEU A 206 -0.03 8.73 -21.63
N VAL A 207 -0.48 8.25 -20.47
CA VAL A 207 -0.70 6.81 -20.24
C VAL A 207 -1.81 6.29 -21.14
N TRP A 208 -2.88 7.07 -21.35
CA TRP A 208 -4.03 6.63 -22.13
C TRP A 208 -3.77 6.60 -23.64
N GLU A 209 -2.97 7.53 -24.14
CA GLU A 209 -2.57 7.60 -25.55
C GLU A 209 -1.57 6.51 -25.93
N ASN A 210 -0.71 6.08 -25.00
CA ASN A 210 0.24 4.99 -25.22
C ASN A 210 -0.39 3.62 -24.94
N ARG A 211 -0.57 2.80 -25.99
CA ARG A 211 -1.23 1.49 -25.90
C ARG A 211 -0.58 0.55 -24.86
N ILE A 212 0.76 0.53 -24.81
CA ILE A 212 1.50 -0.33 -23.86
C ILE A 212 1.28 0.15 -22.44
N LEU A 213 1.49 1.44 -22.18
CA LEU A 213 1.31 2.03 -20.85
C LEU A 213 -0.12 1.89 -20.35
N ARG A 214 -1.11 2.06 -21.24
CA ARG A 214 -2.53 1.88 -20.92
C ARG A 214 -2.84 0.49 -20.42
N TRP A 215 -2.41 -0.56 -21.12
CA TRP A 215 -2.65 -1.94 -20.69
C TRP A 215 -1.88 -2.30 -19.42
N LEU A 216 -0.66 -1.79 -19.26
CA LEU A 216 0.10 -1.93 -18.01
C LEU A 216 -0.62 -1.25 -16.85
N ALA A 217 -1.12 -0.05 -17.03
CA ALA A 217 -1.86 0.69 -16.00
C ALA A 217 -3.18 -0.01 -15.63
N LEU A 218 -3.93 -0.54 -16.60
CA LEU A 218 -5.14 -1.35 -16.33
C LEU A 218 -4.82 -2.64 -15.57
N SER A 219 -3.72 -3.31 -15.89
CA SER A 219 -3.25 -4.46 -15.10
C SER A 219 -2.94 -4.05 -13.66
N SER A 220 -2.29 -2.91 -13.45
CA SER A 220 -1.96 -2.42 -12.11
C SER A 220 -3.19 -2.04 -11.29
N LEU A 221 -4.24 -1.50 -11.93
CA LEU A 221 -5.53 -1.26 -11.29
C LEU A 221 -6.11 -2.55 -10.69
N LEU A 222 -6.13 -3.63 -11.48
CA LEU A 222 -6.66 -4.91 -11.04
C LEU A 222 -5.79 -5.54 -9.94
N TYR A 223 -4.47 -5.55 -10.12
CA TYR A 223 -3.55 -6.12 -9.13
C TYR A 223 -3.56 -5.34 -7.81
N SER A 224 -3.68 -4.02 -7.86
CA SER A 224 -3.76 -3.21 -6.66
C SER A 224 -5.09 -3.37 -5.92
N ALA A 225 -6.20 -3.53 -6.65
CA ALA A 225 -7.49 -3.89 -6.07
C ALA A 225 -7.40 -5.22 -5.30
N VAL A 226 -6.82 -6.26 -5.93
CA VAL A 226 -6.59 -7.56 -5.30
C VAL A 226 -5.72 -7.43 -4.05
N GLN A 227 -4.60 -6.72 -4.14
CA GLN A 227 -3.69 -6.51 -3.01
C GLN A 227 -4.42 -5.90 -1.81
N LEU A 228 -5.20 -4.86 -2.04
CA LEU A 228 -5.90 -4.17 -0.95
C LEU A 228 -7.06 -4.99 -0.39
N CYS A 229 -7.79 -5.72 -1.21
CA CYS A 229 -8.81 -6.65 -0.72
C CYS A 229 -8.20 -7.72 0.19
N LEU A 230 -7.04 -8.30 -0.20
CA LEU A 230 -6.33 -9.26 0.66
C LEU A 230 -6.02 -8.64 2.03
N THR A 231 -5.33 -7.51 2.06
CA THR A 231 -4.86 -6.91 3.31
C THR A 231 -5.99 -6.30 4.15
N THR A 232 -7.09 -5.89 3.53
CA THR A 232 -8.24 -5.29 4.21
C THR A 232 -9.13 -6.34 4.86
N PHE A 233 -9.41 -7.45 4.16
CA PHE A 233 -10.45 -8.38 4.59
C PHE A 233 -9.92 -9.70 5.15
N LEU A 234 -8.60 -9.99 5.09
CA LEU A 234 -8.06 -11.28 5.54
C LEU A 234 -8.40 -11.56 7.02
N VAL A 235 -8.15 -10.61 7.92
CA VAL A 235 -8.47 -10.80 9.35
C VAL A 235 -9.96 -11.01 9.55
N THR A 236 -10.80 -10.23 8.87
CA THR A 236 -12.26 -10.35 8.95
C THR A 236 -12.74 -11.71 8.46
N TYR A 237 -12.21 -12.19 7.34
CA TYR A 237 -12.50 -13.52 6.79
C TYR A 237 -12.14 -14.64 7.78
N LEU A 238 -10.90 -14.62 8.29
CA LEU A 238 -10.41 -15.64 9.21
C LEU A 238 -11.19 -15.67 10.53
N VAL A 239 -11.59 -14.50 11.04
CA VAL A 239 -12.38 -14.42 12.28
C VAL A 239 -13.84 -14.79 12.05
N ARG A 240 -14.47 -14.32 10.96
CA ARG A 240 -15.92 -14.46 10.75
C ARG A 240 -16.34 -15.79 10.15
N GLU A 241 -15.60 -16.31 9.16
CA GLU A 241 -15.96 -17.52 8.42
C GLU A 241 -15.13 -18.74 8.85
N VAL A 242 -13.87 -18.54 9.26
CA VAL A 242 -13.00 -19.64 9.68
C VAL A 242 -13.10 -19.86 11.20
N GLY A 243 -13.57 -18.85 11.97
CA GLY A 243 -13.71 -18.95 13.43
C GLY A 243 -12.39 -18.76 14.20
N MET A 244 -11.37 -18.17 13.56
CA MET A 244 -10.06 -17.98 14.15
C MET A 244 -10.06 -16.85 15.20
N GLU A 245 -9.26 -16.98 16.25
CA GLU A 245 -9.04 -15.89 17.21
C GLU A 245 -8.40 -14.67 16.55
N LEU A 246 -8.76 -13.47 17.02
CA LEU A 246 -8.34 -12.20 16.44
C LEU A 246 -6.81 -12.05 16.37
N VAL A 247 -6.10 -12.43 17.44
CA VAL A 247 -4.63 -12.32 17.48
C VAL A 247 -3.99 -13.25 16.46
N LEU A 248 -4.50 -14.49 16.38
CA LEU A 248 -3.99 -15.48 15.42
C LEU A 248 -4.28 -15.05 13.96
N ALA A 249 -5.47 -14.53 13.68
CA ALA A 249 -5.82 -13.98 12.37
C ALA A 249 -4.92 -12.79 12.00
N GLY A 250 -4.61 -11.92 12.96
CA GLY A 250 -3.64 -10.83 12.78
C GLY A 250 -2.23 -11.34 12.49
N THR A 251 -1.81 -12.43 13.14
CA THR A 251 -0.51 -13.10 12.88
C THR A 251 -0.47 -13.66 11.44
N ILE A 252 -1.55 -14.27 10.97
CA ILE A 252 -1.65 -14.73 9.57
C ILE A 252 -1.56 -13.55 8.58
N LEU A 253 -2.18 -12.40 8.87
CA LEU A 253 -2.01 -11.19 8.06
C LEU A 253 -0.55 -10.74 8.03
N ALA A 254 0.15 -10.79 9.18
CA ALA A 254 1.58 -10.46 9.24
C ALA A 254 2.42 -11.43 8.39
N VAL A 255 2.13 -12.73 8.43
CA VAL A 255 2.79 -13.75 7.59
C VAL A 255 2.57 -13.46 6.10
N ALA A 256 1.34 -13.14 5.68
CA ALA A 256 1.04 -12.78 4.29
C ALA A 256 1.82 -11.53 3.84
N ASN A 257 1.92 -10.50 4.68
CA ASN A 257 2.71 -9.29 4.37
C ASN A 257 4.23 -9.56 4.36
N ALA A 258 4.73 -10.42 5.26
CA ALA A 258 6.14 -10.84 5.27
C ALA A 258 6.50 -11.59 3.98
N ALA A 259 5.63 -12.51 3.55
CA ALA A 259 5.76 -13.19 2.26
C ALA A 259 5.72 -12.19 1.09
N GLY A 260 4.87 -11.17 1.17
CA GLY A 260 4.83 -10.08 0.19
C GLY A 260 6.11 -9.25 0.13
N ALA A 261 6.75 -8.98 1.27
CA ALA A 261 8.06 -8.32 1.31
C ALA A 261 9.15 -9.17 0.61
N ALA A 262 9.19 -10.46 0.92
CA ALA A 262 10.07 -11.41 0.23
C ALA A 262 9.75 -11.49 -1.27
N GLY A 263 8.47 -11.48 -1.62
CA GLY A 263 7.98 -11.45 -3.00
C GLY A 263 8.50 -10.25 -3.79
N ARG A 264 8.56 -9.05 -3.22
CA ARG A 264 9.10 -7.86 -3.90
C ARG A 264 10.53 -8.06 -4.37
N LEU A 265 11.37 -8.67 -3.54
CA LEU A 265 12.76 -8.96 -3.88
C LEU A 265 12.87 -10.12 -4.88
N ALA A 266 12.13 -11.21 -4.63
CA ALA A 266 12.17 -12.41 -5.45
C ALA A 266 11.66 -12.16 -6.89
N TRP A 267 10.52 -11.45 -7.04
CA TRP A 267 9.98 -11.11 -8.35
C TRP A 267 10.85 -10.13 -9.12
N GLY A 268 11.50 -9.17 -8.43
CA GLY A 268 12.49 -8.28 -9.04
C GLY A 268 13.68 -9.04 -9.60
N TRP A 269 14.27 -9.92 -8.79
CA TRP A 269 15.37 -10.80 -9.20
C TRP A 269 14.97 -11.72 -10.36
N LEU A 270 13.80 -12.33 -10.29
CA LEU A 270 13.31 -13.21 -11.35
C LEU A 270 13.05 -12.44 -12.65
N ALA A 271 12.51 -11.22 -12.57
CA ALA A 271 12.30 -10.36 -13.74
C ALA A 271 13.62 -10.03 -14.47
N ASP A 272 14.69 -9.78 -13.72
CA ASP A 272 16.01 -9.54 -14.27
C ASP A 272 16.58 -10.81 -14.92
N ARG A 273 16.43 -11.99 -14.29
CA ARG A 273 16.85 -13.28 -14.86
C ARG A 273 16.08 -13.67 -16.14
N LEU A 274 14.77 -13.40 -16.16
CA LEU A 274 13.95 -13.67 -17.35
C LEU A 274 14.16 -12.64 -18.48
N GLY A 275 14.88 -11.55 -18.22
CA GLY A 275 15.01 -10.43 -19.16
C GLY A 275 13.67 -9.75 -19.49
N SER A 276 12.61 -10.05 -18.75
CA SER A 276 11.23 -9.59 -19.04
C SER A 276 10.41 -9.40 -17.78
N GLY A 277 10.23 -8.14 -17.36
CA GLY A 277 9.35 -7.81 -16.24
C GLY A 277 7.89 -8.18 -16.51
N THR A 278 7.41 -8.05 -17.75
CA THR A 278 6.03 -8.45 -18.10
C THR A 278 5.82 -9.96 -17.96
N ALA A 279 6.82 -10.79 -18.32
CA ALA A 279 6.73 -12.24 -18.12
C ALA A 279 6.71 -12.59 -16.61
N ALA A 280 7.54 -11.92 -15.82
CA ALA A 280 7.54 -12.10 -14.37
C ALA A 280 6.20 -11.69 -13.74
N LEU A 281 5.56 -10.60 -14.20
CA LEU A 281 4.23 -10.19 -13.75
C LEU A 281 3.14 -11.20 -14.12
N ILE A 282 3.20 -11.80 -15.31
CA ILE A 282 2.26 -12.87 -15.73
C ILE A 282 2.43 -14.10 -14.83
N LEU A 283 3.66 -14.54 -14.58
CA LEU A 283 3.94 -15.67 -13.68
C LEU A 283 3.50 -15.37 -12.24
N ASN A 284 3.77 -14.15 -11.75
CA ASN A 284 3.28 -13.67 -10.47
C ASN A 284 1.75 -13.76 -10.37
N GLY A 285 1.04 -13.30 -11.39
CA GLY A 285 -0.41 -13.38 -11.43
C GLY A 285 -0.90 -14.84 -11.48
N SER A 286 -0.26 -15.71 -12.27
CA SER A 286 -0.66 -17.13 -12.35
C SER A 286 -0.54 -17.84 -11.00
N LEU A 287 0.57 -17.62 -10.27
CA LEU A 287 0.71 -18.11 -8.90
C LEU A 287 -0.24 -17.39 -7.93
N GLY A 288 -0.52 -16.10 -8.16
CA GLY A 288 -1.48 -15.31 -7.39
C GLY A 288 -2.91 -15.86 -7.48
N ILE A 289 -3.33 -16.38 -8.65
CA ILE A 289 -4.62 -17.08 -8.81
C ILE A 289 -4.66 -18.32 -7.92
N ALA A 290 -3.60 -19.13 -7.92
CA ALA A 290 -3.54 -20.31 -7.05
C ALA A 290 -3.61 -19.93 -5.57
N GLY A 291 -2.90 -18.85 -5.16
CA GLY A 291 -2.95 -18.29 -3.81
C GLY A 291 -4.34 -17.78 -3.43
N ALA A 292 -5.03 -17.07 -4.32
CA ALA A 292 -6.38 -16.57 -4.11
C ALA A 292 -7.40 -17.72 -3.92
N LEU A 293 -7.33 -18.75 -4.78
CA LEU A 293 -8.20 -19.92 -4.70
C LEU A 293 -7.90 -20.77 -3.45
N ALA A 294 -6.62 -20.95 -3.10
CA ALA A 294 -6.23 -21.63 -1.86
C ALA A 294 -6.73 -20.88 -0.64
N THR A 295 -6.66 -19.55 -0.64
CA THR A 295 -7.19 -18.71 0.45
C THR A 295 -8.72 -18.81 0.51
N ALA A 296 -9.41 -18.80 -0.62
CA ALA A 296 -10.87 -18.98 -0.68
C ALA A 296 -11.31 -20.34 -0.14
N ALA A 297 -10.51 -21.38 -0.30
CA ALA A 297 -10.81 -22.75 0.14
C ALA A 297 -10.52 -23.00 1.63
N ILE A 298 -9.97 -22.04 2.38
CA ILE A 298 -9.68 -22.21 3.80
C ILE A 298 -10.97 -22.55 4.56
N ALA A 299 -10.90 -23.61 5.36
CA ALA A 299 -12.02 -24.08 6.19
C ALA A 299 -11.58 -24.20 7.66
N PRO A 300 -12.54 -24.18 8.63
CA PRO A 300 -12.22 -24.24 10.07
C PRO A 300 -11.40 -25.45 10.51
N HIS A 301 -11.46 -26.55 9.79
CA HIS A 301 -10.71 -27.80 10.11
C HIS A 301 -9.28 -27.81 9.55
N TRP A 302 -8.86 -26.78 8.78
CA TRP A 302 -7.52 -26.73 8.22
C TRP A 302 -6.48 -26.54 9.32
N ALA A 303 -5.35 -27.23 9.19
CA ALA A 303 -4.21 -27.00 10.06
C ALA A 303 -3.66 -25.58 9.88
N LEU A 304 -3.22 -24.96 10.97
CA LEU A 304 -2.72 -23.57 10.97
C LEU A 304 -1.60 -23.34 9.96
N TRP A 305 -0.68 -24.29 9.78
CA TRP A 305 0.39 -24.18 8.80
C TRP A 305 -0.13 -24.13 7.37
N ALA A 306 -1.24 -24.82 7.06
CA ALA A 306 -1.84 -24.82 5.73
C ALA A 306 -2.53 -23.48 5.45
N ILE A 307 -3.21 -22.90 6.43
CA ILE A 307 -3.78 -21.55 6.37
C ILE A 307 -2.66 -20.52 6.15
N ALA A 308 -1.58 -20.61 6.92
CA ALA A 308 -0.43 -19.74 6.79
C ALA A 308 0.24 -19.87 5.41
N ALA A 309 0.40 -21.09 4.89
CA ALA A 309 1.00 -21.33 3.58
C ALA A 309 0.14 -20.77 2.43
N ALA A 310 -1.20 -20.99 2.46
CA ALA A 310 -2.12 -20.48 1.46
C ALA A 310 -2.10 -18.94 1.43
N THR A 311 -2.22 -18.30 2.59
CA THR A 311 -2.22 -16.84 2.71
C THR A 311 -0.84 -16.24 2.42
N ALA A 312 0.26 -16.91 2.78
CA ALA A 312 1.63 -16.52 2.44
C ALA A 312 1.86 -16.58 0.92
N LEU A 313 1.44 -17.64 0.24
CA LEU A 313 1.51 -17.74 -1.22
C LEU A 313 0.76 -16.58 -1.88
N PHE A 314 -0.46 -16.31 -1.40
CA PHE A 314 -1.25 -15.21 -1.93
C PHE A 314 -0.58 -13.86 -1.65
N GLY A 315 -0.09 -13.62 -0.43
CA GLY A 315 0.63 -12.41 -0.06
C GLY A 315 1.92 -12.20 -0.87
N PHE A 316 2.71 -13.27 -1.09
CA PHE A 316 3.92 -13.26 -1.90
C PHE A 316 3.66 -12.75 -3.33
N CYS A 317 2.51 -13.10 -3.90
CA CYS A 317 2.11 -12.65 -5.23
C CYS A 317 1.40 -11.29 -5.19
N ALA A 318 0.33 -11.18 -4.41
CA ALA A 318 -0.55 -10.01 -4.41
C ALA A 318 0.11 -8.74 -3.86
N VAL A 319 1.13 -8.86 -2.99
CA VAL A 319 1.88 -7.72 -2.45
C VAL A 319 3.22 -7.51 -3.17
N GLY A 320 3.74 -8.57 -3.82
CA GLY A 320 5.10 -8.59 -4.38
C GLY A 320 5.30 -7.90 -5.73
N TRP A 321 4.27 -7.62 -6.50
CA TRP A 321 4.33 -7.22 -7.92
C TRP A 321 4.82 -5.79 -8.20
N ASN A 322 4.67 -4.87 -7.25
CA ASN A 322 4.82 -3.42 -7.45
C ASN A 322 6.18 -2.99 -8.01
N GLY A 323 7.28 -3.58 -7.50
CA GLY A 323 8.64 -3.22 -7.93
C GLY A 323 8.88 -3.53 -9.41
N VAL A 324 8.47 -4.73 -9.84
CA VAL A 324 8.58 -5.16 -11.25
C VAL A 324 7.71 -4.29 -12.15
N PHE A 325 6.48 -3.97 -11.73
CA PHE A 325 5.60 -3.09 -12.48
C PHE A 325 6.22 -1.72 -12.74
N MET A 326 6.78 -1.09 -11.71
CA MET A 326 7.43 0.21 -11.84
C MET A 326 8.62 0.16 -12.81
N ALA A 327 9.45 -0.88 -12.71
CA ALA A 327 10.58 -1.06 -13.63
C ALA A 327 10.11 -1.24 -15.09
N VAL A 328 8.98 -1.94 -15.31
CA VAL A 328 8.40 -2.10 -16.65
C VAL A 328 7.89 -0.77 -17.20
N ILE A 329 7.20 0.06 -16.40
CA ILE A 329 6.76 1.40 -16.81
C ILE A 329 7.95 2.27 -17.23
N VAL A 330 9.00 2.30 -16.41
CA VAL A 330 10.22 3.08 -16.72
C VAL A 330 10.85 2.62 -18.03
N ARG A 331 11.01 1.31 -18.24
CA ARG A 331 11.60 0.73 -19.48
C ARG A 331 10.74 0.97 -20.72
N GLN A 332 9.43 1.17 -20.58
CA GLN A 332 8.49 1.44 -21.71
C GLN A 332 8.28 2.94 -21.96
N SER A 333 8.91 3.80 -21.17
CA SER A 333 8.77 5.25 -21.26
C SER A 333 10.01 5.89 -21.86
N LYS A 334 9.81 6.98 -22.63
CA LYS A 334 10.93 7.83 -23.06
C LYS A 334 11.56 8.49 -21.84
N PRO A 335 12.89 8.73 -21.81
CA PRO A 335 13.57 9.31 -20.65
C PRO A 335 12.90 10.58 -20.10
N GLU A 336 12.44 11.47 -21.00
CA GLU A 336 11.81 12.74 -20.65
C GLU A 336 10.39 12.56 -20.08
N ALA A 337 9.75 11.42 -20.36
CA ALA A 337 8.37 11.14 -20.01
C ALA A 337 8.24 10.18 -18.80
N VAL A 338 9.35 9.65 -18.26
CA VAL A 338 9.34 8.65 -17.17
C VAL A 338 8.52 9.13 -15.96
N ALA A 339 8.74 10.36 -15.50
CA ALA A 339 8.03 10.90 -14.34
C ALA A 339 6.53 11.04 -14.60
N LEU A 340 6.14 11.49 -15.80
CA LEU A 340 4.73 11.62 -16.21
C LEU A 340 4.08 10.24 -16.36
N ALA A 341 4.73 9.31 -17.06
CA ALA A 341 4.21 7.94 -17.23
C ALA A 341 4.04 7.21 -15.90
N THR A 342 5.01 7.35 -14.99
CA THR A 342 4.96 6.81 -13.64
C THR A 342 3.81 7.41 -12.84
N GLY A 343 3.68 8.74 -12.83
CA GLY A 343 2.62 9.45 -12.12
C GLY A 343 1.23 9.08 -12.65
N GLY A 344 1.03 9.07 -13.97
CA GLY A 344 -0.24 8.68 -14.59
C GLY A 344 -0.59 7.22 -14.32
N SER A 345 0.38 6.30 -14.39
CA SER A 345 0.17 4.88 -14.08
C SER A 345 -0.18 4.65 -12.62
N LEU A 346 0.46 5.38 -11.68
CA LEU A 346 0.14 5.32 -10.26
C LEU A 346 -1.26 5.86 -9.95
N THR A 347 -1.74 6.88 -10.66
CA THR A 347 -3.11 7.37 -10.50
C THR A 347 -4.11 6.27 -10.82
N VAL A 348 -3.90 5.52 -11.90
CA VAL A 348 -4.73 4.36 -12.27
C VAL A 348 -4.60 3.23 -11.25
N THR A 349 -3.40 3.00 -10.73
CA THR A 349 -3.15 2.03 -9.64
C THR A 349 -3.95 2.40 -8.38
N TYR A 350 -3.90 3.66 -7.95
CA TYR A 350 -4.67 4.14 -6.78
C TYR A 350 -6.18 4.03 -7.00
N LEU A 351 -6.67 4.21 -8.22
CA LEU A 351 -8.08 3.99 -8.52
C LEU A 351 -8.50 2.54 -8.22
N GLY A 352 -7.67 1.55 -8.56
CA GLY A 352 -7.89 0.16 -8.19
C GLY A 352 -7.92 -0.08 -6.67
N ILE A 353 -7.03 0.60 -5.94
CA ILE A 353 -6.99 0.58 -4.47
C ILE A 353 -8.27 1.16 -3.87
N VAL A 354 -8.81 2.24 -4.43
CA VAL A 354 -10.05 2.88 -3.96
C VAL A 354 -11.27 2.02 -4.26
N ILE A 355 -11.38 1.54 -5.50
CA ILE A 355 -12.56 0.79 -5.96
C ILE A 355 -12.57 -0.64 -5.40
N GLY A 356 -11.42 -1.32 -5.32
CA GLY A 356 -11.34 -2.74 -4.98
C GLY A 356 -12.01 -3.09 -3.65
N PRO A 357 -11.52 -2.56 -2.51
CA PRO A 357 -12.13 -2.84 -1.21
C PRO A 357 -13.57 -2.35 -1.10
N ALA A 358 -13.90 -1.20 -1.70
CA ALA A 358 -15.26 -0.68 -1.69
C ALA A 358 -16.24 -1.57 -2.46
N ALA A 359 -15.85 -2.06 -3.64
CA ALA A 359 -16.64 -3.01 -4.43
C ALA A 359 -16.78 -4.36 -3.73
N PHE A 360 -15.69 -4.85 -3.11
CA PHE A 360 -15.72 -6.08 -2.33
C PHE A 360 -16.70 -5.97 -1.15
N ALA A 361 -16.64 -4.86 -0.39
CA ALA A 361 -17.56 -4.58 0.70
C ALA A 361 -19.00 -4.50 0.21
N ALA A 362 -19.25 -3.78 -0.89
CA ALA A 362 -20.58 -3.65 -1.47
C ALA A 362 -21.15 -5.01 -1.89
N LEU A 363 -20.38 -5.87 -2.54
CA LEU A 363 -20.83 -7.23 -2.91
C LEU A 363 -21.15 -8.08 -1.67
N HIS A 364 -20.38 -7.93 -0.58
CA HIS A 364 -20.68 -8.62 0.67
C HIS A 364 -21.99 -8.11 1.29
N ASP A 365 -22.15 -6.79 1.44
CA ASP A 365 -23.28 -6.19 2.14
C ASP A 365 -24.60 -6.22 1.34
N THR A 366 -24.55 -6.06 0.00
CA THR A 366 -25.76 -5.96 -0.83
C THR A 366 -26.14 -7.26 -1.52
N ALA A 367 -25.16 -8.08 -1.95
CA ALA A 367 -25.39 -9.34 -2.64
C ALA A 367 -25.23 -10.56 -1.73
N GLY A 368 -24.90 -10.41 -0.45
CA GLY A 368 -24.70 -11.51 0.49
C GLY A 368 -23.51 -12.40 0.15
N MET A 369 -22.53 -11.90 -0.61
CA MET A 369 -21.36 -12.66 -1.01
C MET A 369 -20.50 -13.01 0.21
N SER A 370 -20.15 -14.30 0.42
CA SER A 370 -19.21 -14.70 1.47
C SER A 370 -17.80 -14.13 1.21
N TYR A 371 -17.00 -13.99 2.26
CA TYR A 371 -15.58 -13.60 2.10
C TYR A 371 -14.81 -14.63 1.28
N SER A 372 -15.07 -15.92 1.49
CA SER A 372 -14.53 -17.03 0.68
C SER A 372 -14.80 -16.83 -0.82
N ALA A 373 -16.06 -16.60 -1.22
CA ALA A 373 -16.42 -16.32 -2.61
C ALA A 373 -15.73 -15.04 -3.12
N GLY A 374 -15.61 -14.02 -2.28
CA GLY A 374 -14.85 -12.79 -2.57
C GLY A 374 -13.40 -13.08 -2.92
N TYR A 375 -12.72 -13.94 -2.15
CA TYR A 375 -11.33 -14.35 -2.45
C TYR A 375 -11.23 -15.13 -3.77
N ALA A 376 -12.19 -15.98 -4.10
CA ALA A 376 -12.23 -16.64 -5.41
C ALA A 376 -12.41 -15.61 -6.56
N LEU A 377 -13.26 -14.60 -6.39
CA LEU A 377 -13.44 -13.50 -7.34
C LEU A 377 -12.13 -12.71 -7.56
N LEU A 378 -11.29 -12.54 -6.53
CA LEU A 378 -9.97 -11.92 -6.71
C LEU A 378 -9.10 -12.69 -7.69
N GLY A 379 -9.21 -14.03 -7.76
CA GLY A 379 -8.56 -14.85 -8.78
C GLY A 379 -9.00 -14.47 -10.20
N VAL A 380 -10.29 -14.18 -10.42
CA VAL A 380 -10.81 -13.70 -11.70
C VAL A 380 -10.24 -12.32 -12.06
N LEU A 381 -10.15 -11.40 -11.08
CA LEU A 381 -9.53 -10.08 -11.31
C LEU A 381 -8.05 -10.19 -11.69
N ILE A 382 -7.30 -11.11 -11.07
CA ILE A 382 -5.91 -11.39 -11.44
C ILE A 382 -5.84 -11.91 -12.88
N ALA A 383 -6.71 -12.84 -13.27
CA ALA A 383 -6.77 -13.37 -14.64
C ALA A 383 -7.04 -12.25 -15.68
N ALA A 384 -7.95 -11.32 -15.37
CA ALA A 384 -8.17 -10.13 -16.20
C ALA A 384 -6.92 -9.23 -16.26
N GLY A 385 -6.20 -9.08 -15.14
CA GLY A 385 -4.92 -8.35 -15.11
C GLY A 385 -3.83 -9.01 -15.98
N ILE A 386 -3.76 -10.36 -15.97
CA ILE A 386 -2.87 -11.12 -16.87
C ILE A 386 -3.25 -10.87 -18.33
N ALA A 387 -4.54 -10.87 -18.67
CA ALA A 387 -5.00 -10.57 -20.02
C ALA A 387 -4.53 -9.18 -20.48
N CYS A 388 -4.59 -8.16 -19.60
CA CYS A 388 -4.04 -6.84 -19.90
C CYS A 388 -2.53 -6.89 -20.16
N LEU A 389 -1.74 -7.67 -19.38
CA LEU A 389 -0.30 -7.83 -19.58
C LEU A 389 0.03 -8.54 -20.91
N VAL A 390 -0.76 -9.53 -21.29
CA VAL A 390 -0.63 -10.23 -22.58
C VAL A 390 -0.93 -9.27 -23.74
N LEU A 391 -1.97 -8.43 -23.61
CA LEU A 391 -2.28 -7.40 -24.59
C LEU A 391 -1.15 -6.34 -24.69
N ALA A 392 -0.59 -5.91 -23.57
CA ALA A 392 0.57 -5.01 -23.57
C ALA A 392 1.77 -5.59 -24.34
N ARG A 393 1.99 -6.92 -24.27
CA ARG A 393 3.07 -7.61 -25.02
C ARG A 393 2.85 -7.62 -26.53
N ARG A 394 1.59 -7.66 -27.00
CA ARG A 394 1.25 -7.69 -28.45
C ARG A 394 1.58 -6.37 -29.16
N TYR A 395 1.69 -5.27 -28.41
CA TYR A 395 2.00 -3.94 -28.96
C TYR A 395 3.48 -3.55 -28.79
N ARG A 396 4.31 -4.47 -28.30
CA ARG A 396 5.75 -4.33 -28.17
C ARG A 396 6.44 -4.67 -29.47
#